data_c082a379f9dbaa83e115a7e43ce278c7
#
_entry.id   c082a379f9dbaa83e115a7e43ce278c7
#
_cell.length_a   1.000
_cell.length_b   1.000
_cell.length_c   1.000
_cell.angle_alpha   90.00
_cell.angle_beta   90.00
_cell.angle_gamma   90.00
#
_symmetry.space_group_name_H-M   'P 1'
#
loop_
_entity.id
_entity.type
_entity.pdbx_description
1 polymer ?
#
loop_
_entity_poly.entity_id
_entity_poly.type
_entity_poly.pdbx_seq_one_letter_code
_entity_poly.pdbx_strand_id
1 'polypeptide(L)'
;MKRGSIFETDGIPRMSEALPLAMQHVVAMIVGCVTPAIIVSGAVPGGLSREDQVILIQSALVIAALSTLLQLFPIGGKAKFAIGSGLPIIMGVSFAYVPSMQAIAESYGIAAIMGAEIVGGIVAVVMGLLVKKIRVFFPPLITGTVVFTIGLSLYPTAINLSLIHISE
;
A
#
# COMPACT_ATOMS: atom_id res chain seq x y z
N MET A 1 -14.26 22.75 23.87
CA MET A 1 -13.74 21.52 23.27
C MET A 1 -12.64 20.97 24.19
N LYS A 2 -12.79 19.76 24.73
CA LYS A 2 -11.73 19.11 25.50
C LYS A 2 -10.60 18.76 24.52
N ARG A 3 -9.40 19.25 24.77
CA ARG A 3 -8.21 18.84 24.03
C ARG A 3 -7.94 17.38 24.40
N GLY A 4 -8.18 16.47 23.47
CA GLY A 4 -7.89 15.06 23.63
C GLY A 4 -6.40 14.76 23.44
N SER A 5 -5.96 13.62 23.95
CA SER A 5 -4.64 13.08 23.69
C SER A 5 -4.51 12.68 22.23
N ILE A 6 -3.28 12.70 21.68
CA ILE A 6 -2.98 12.15 20.33
C ILE A 6 -3.30 10.65 20.19
N PHE A 7 -3.54 9.97 21.31
CA PHE A 7 -3.90 8.54 21.37
C PHE A 7 -5.42 8.29 21.46
N GLU A 8 -6.24 9.37 21.50
CA GLU A 8 -7.69 9.24 21.49
C GLU A 8 -8.23 9.39 20.07
N THR A 9 -9.11 8.48 19.64
CA THR A 9 -9.70 8.50 18.29
C THR A 9 -10.54 9.74 18.00
N ASP A 10 -11.15 10.32 19.02
CA ASP A 10 -11.96 11.54 18.94
C ASP A 10 -11.23 12.78 19.49
N GLY A 11 -9.94 12.64 19.79
CA GLY A 11 -9.11 13.73 20.32
C GLY A 11 -8.73 14.74 19.25
N ILE A 12 -8.74 16.02 19.58
CA ILE A 12 -8.20 17.08 18.72
C ILE A 12 -6.82 17.47 19.27
N PRO A 13 -5.73 17.00 18.63
CA PRO A 13 -4.37 17.30 19.06
C PRO A 13 -4.03 18.78 18.81
N ARG A 14 -2.97 19.26 19.47
CA ARG A 14 -2.43 20.60 19.19
C ARG A 14 -1.83 20.62 17.80
N MET A 15 -1.98 21.73 17.07
CA MET A 15 -1.40 21.88 15.73
C MET A 15 0.13 21.68 15.71
N SER A 16 0.80 22.09 16.79
CA SER A 16 2.25 21.88 16.95
C SER A 16 2.67 20.42 17.04
N GLU A 17 1.77 19.54 17.46
CA GLU A 17 1.99 18.09 17.53
C GLU A 17 1.44 17.39 16.26
N ALA A 18 0.27 17.81 15.80
CA ALA A 18 -0.40 17.23 14.66
C ALA A 18 0.36 17.44 13.35
N LEU A 19 0.92 18.65 13.13
CA LEU A 19 1.57 19.00 11.88
C LEU A 19 2.83 18.18 11.61
N PRO A 20 3.80 18.05 12.55
CA PRO A 20 4.96 17.20 12.36
C PRO A 20 4.61 15.73 12.13
N LEU A 21 3.63 15.20 12.89
CA LEU A 21 3.17 13.81 12.73
C LEU A 21 2.51 13.59 11.36
N ALA A 22 1.68 14.54 10.90
CA ALA A 22 1.06 14.47 9.59
C ALA A 22 2.11 14.51 8.47
N MET A 23 3.10 15.41 8.56
CA MET A 23 4.19 15.49 7.60
C MET A 23 5.02 14.19 7.56
N GLN A 24 5.34 13.64 8.72
CA GLN A 24 6.04 12.35 8.82
C GLN A 24 5.26 11.22 8.13
N HIS A 25 3.94 11.16 8.32
CA HIS A 25 3.08 10.19 7.66
C HIS A 25 3.05 10.36 6.15
N VAL A 26 2.95 11.61 5.66
CA VAL A 26 2.95 11.90 4.22
C VAL A 26 4.27 11.48 3.58
N VAL A 27 5.42 11.81 4.19
CA VAL A 27 6.75 11.42 3.67
C VAL A 27 6.89 9.89 3.64
N ALA A 28 6.53 9.20 4.72
CA ALA A 28 6.59 7.75 4.77
C ALA A 28 5.69 7.09 3.71
N MET A 29 4.52 7.68 3.46
CA MET A 29 3.55 7.19 2.50
C MET A 29 4.00 7.38 1.05
N ILE A 30 4.57 8.54 0.72
CA ILE A 30 5.11 8.80 -0.63
C ILE A 30 6.14 7.73 -0.97
N VAL A 31 7.11 7.49 -0.09
CA VAL A 31 8.12 6.45 -0.27
C VAL A 31 7.48 5.08 -0.43
N GLY A 32 6.50 4.75 0.43
CA GLY A 32 5.79 3.47 0.39
C GLY A 32 5.01 3.23 -0.91
N CYS A 33 4.50 4.27 -1.57
CA CYS A 33 3.79 4.14 -2.85
C CYS A 33 4.73 4.15 -4.06
N VAL A 34 5.79 4.94 -4.01
CA VAL A 34 6.73 5.12 -5.14
C VAL A 34 7.65 3.90 -5.29
N THR A 35 8.15 3.36 -4.18
CA THR A 35 9.11 2.24 -4.20
C THR A 35 8.60 1.00 -4.94
N PRO A 36 7.38 0.47 -4.70
CA PRO A 36 6.87 -0.67 -5.45
C PRO A 36 6.76 -0.41 -6.95
N ALA A 37 6.35 0.80 -7.36
CA ALA A 37 6.25 1.18 -8.76
C ALA A 37 7.64 1.18 -9.45
N ILE A 38 8.67 1.70 -8.77
CA ILE A 38 10.05 1.67 -9.28
C ILE A 38 10.55 0.23 -9.41
N ILE A 39 10.36 -0.60 -8.39
CA ILE A 39 10.81 -1.99 -8.38
C ILE A 39 10.18 -2.76 -9.54
N VAL A 40 8.86 -2.64 -9.70
CA VAL A 40 8.11 -3.35 -10.77
C VAL A 40 8.50 -2.84 -12.15
N SER A 41 8.70 -1.52 -12.32
CA SER A 41 9.13 -0.94 -13.59
C SER A 41 10.52 -1.42 -14.02
N GLY A 42 11.41 -1.62 -13.05
CA GLY A 42 12.76 -2.16 -13.32
C GLY A 42 12.79 -3.66 -13.63
N ALA A 43 11.75 -4.40 -13.27
CA ALA A 43 11.65 -5.84 -13.55
C ALA A 43 11.14 -6.15 -14.95
N VAL A 44 10.60 -5.19 -15.68
CA VAL A 44 10.13 -5.38 -17.06
C VAL A 44 11.33 -5.56 -18.00
N PRO A 45 11.38 -6.62 -18.85
CA PRO A 45 12.45 -6.81 -19.81
C PRO A 45 12.61 -5.62 -20.75
N GLY A 46 13.81 -5.05 -20.81
CA GLY A 46 14.11 -3.83 -21.57
C GLY A 46 13.76 -2.54 -20.84
N GLY A 47 13.22 -2.63 -19.63
CA GLY A 47 12.79 -1.48 -18.82
C GLY A 47 11.55 -0.79 -19.35
N LEU A 48 10.89 0.00 -18.52
CA LEU A 48 9.84 0.93 -18.95
C LEU A 48 10.46 2.25 -19.41
N SER A 49 9.83 2.93 -20.36
CA SER A 49 10.20 4.29 -20.70
C SER A 49 10.09 5.20 -19.47
N ARG A 50 10.84 6.30 -19.44
CA ARG A 50 10.72 7.27 -18.32
C ARG A 50 9.30 7.82 -18.19
N GLU A 51 8.61 8.02 -19.30
CA GLU A 51 7.23 8.51 -19.32
C GLU A 51 6.29 7.48 -18.69
N ASP A 52 6.39 6.20 -19.06
CA ASP A 52 5.57 5.14 -18.47
C ASP A 52 5.85 4.94 -16.98
N GLN A 53 7.11 5.06 -16.55
CA GLN A 53 7.47 5.02 -15.12
C GLN A 53 6.80 6.15 -14.34
N VAL A 54 6.82 7.37 -14.88
CA VAL A 54 6.17 8.53 -14.26
C VAL A 54 4.66 8.32 -14.17
N ILE A 55 4.04 7.83 -15.24
CA ILE A 55 2.59 7.52 -15.26
C ILE A 55 2.25 6.47 -14.21
N LEU A 56 3.06 5.41 -14.09
CA LEU A 56 2.85 4.36 -13.09
C LEU A 56 2.92 4.90 -11.67
N ILE A 57 3.93 5.71 -11.36
CA ILE A 57 4.11 6.33 -10.04
C ILE A 57 2.95 7.30 -9.73
N GLN A 58 2.59 8.15 -10.69
CA GLN A 58 1.49 9.09 -10.53
C GLN A 58 0.16 8.37 -10.29
N SER A 59 -0.10 7.30 -11.04
CA SER A 59 -1.30 6.48 -10.88
C SER A 59 -1.36 5.86 -9.49
N ALA A 60 -0.25 5.30 -9.00
CA ALA A 60 -0.16 4.73 -7.66
C ALA A 60 -0.46 5.78 -6.58
N LEU A 61 0.10 7.00 -6.69
CA LEU A 61 -0.14 8.08 -5.74
C LEU A 61 -1.58 8.59 -5.78
N VAL A 62 -2.16 8.75 -6.97
CA VAL A 62 -3.56 9.20 -7.13
C VAL A 62 -4.52 8.18 -6.54
N ILE A 63 -4.33 6.89 -6.83
CA ILE A 63 -5.18 5.83 -6.29
C ILE A 63 -5.02 5.70 -4.77
N ALA A 64 -3.81 5.83 -4.25
CA ALA A 64 -3.56 5.85 -2.80
C ALA A 64 -4.29 7.03 -2.13
N ALA A 65 -4.25 8.22 -2.73
CA ALA A 65 -4.96 9.41 -2.23
C ALA A 65 -6.48 9.20 -2.24
N LEU A 66 -7.05 8.72 -3.35
CA LEU A 66 -8.49 8.44 -3.47
C LEU A 66 -8.94 7.37 -2.49
N SER A 67 -8.18 6.29 -2.35
CA SER A 67 -8.48 5.21 -1.41
C SER A 67 -8.41 5.69 0.04
N THR A 68 -7.44 6.56 0.36
CA THR A 68 -7.32 7.18 1.69
C THR A 68 -8.51 8.10 1.98
N LEU A 69 -8.96 8.88 1.00
CA LEU A 69 -10.16 9.72 1.15
C LEU A 69 -11.41 8.87 1.38
N LEU A 70 -11.59 7.79 0.63
CA LEU A 70 -12.69 6.84 0.83
C LEU A 70 -12.63 6.19 2.22
N GLN A 71 -11.44 5.88 2.70
CA GLN A 71 -11.23 5.30 4.03
C GLN A 71 -11.59 6.29 5.14
N LEU A 72 -11.22 7.57 4.97
CA LEU A 72 -11.44 8.64 5.94
C LEU A 72 -12.89 9.12 5.93
N PHE A 73 -13.50 9.25 4.74
CA PHE A 73 -14.87 9.71 4.54
C PHE A 73 -15.73 8.57 3.99
N PRO A 74 -16.25 7.67 4.86
CA PRO A 74 -16.97 6.50 4.40
C PRO A 74 -18.24 6.88 3.64
N ILE A 75 -18.41 6.27 2.47
CA ILE A 75 -19.62 6.40 1.66
C ILE A 75 -20.62 5.34 2.13
N GLY A 76 -21.89 5.75 2.38
CA GLY A 76 -22.94 4.85 2.81
C GLY A 76 -23.40 5.06 4.26
N GLY A 77 -22.72 5.91 5.03
CA GLY A 77 -23.13 6.33 6.36
C GLY A 77 -23.42 5.16 7.33
N LYS A 78 -24.62 5.16 7.95
CA LYS A 78 -25.07 4.10 8.86
C LYS A 78 -25.66 2.87 8.15
N ALA A 79 -25.52 2.77 6.82
CA ALA A 79 -26.02 1.65 6.05
C ALA A 79 -25.24 0.36 6.36
N LYS A 80 -25.88 -0.78 6.13
CA LYS A 80 -25.31 -2.13 6.37
C LYS A 80 -24.05 -2.41 5.54
N PHE A 81 -23.83 -1.62 4.48
CA PHE A 81 -22.66 -1.63 3.62
C PHE A 81 -22.09 -0.20 3.53
N ALA A 82 -21.10 0.10 4.32
CA ALA A 82 -20.32 1.32 4.19
C ALA A 82 -18.97 0.99 3.55
N ILE A 83 -18.55 1.78 2.58
CA ILE A 83 -17.19 1.72 2.01
C ILE A 83 -16.33 2.70 2.78
N GLY A 84 -15.27 2.22 3.40
CA GLY A 84 -14.44 2.99 4.32
C GLY A 84 -14.82 2.75 5.78
N SER A 85 -13.87 2.91 6.68
CA SER A 85 -14.06 2.67 8.12
C SER A 85 -14.20 3.97 8.94
N GLY A 86 -13.93 5.14 8.36
CA GLY A 86 -13.85 6.41 9.07
C GLY A 86 -12.62 6.54 9.98
N LEU A 87 -11.64 5.66 9.83
CA LEU A 87 -10.40 5.71 10.58
C LEU A 87 -9.32 6.45 9.79
N PRO A 88 -8.43 7.22 10.42
CA PRO A 88 -7.33 7.93 9.77
C PRO A 88 -6.20 6.97 9.39
N ILE A 89 -6.50 6.03 8.49
CA ILE A 89 -5.55 5.05 7.96
C ILE A 89 -5.22 5.44 6.53
N ILE A 90 -3.94 5.62 6.23
CA ILE A 90 -3.48 5.90 4.89
C ILE A 90 -3.43 4.59 4.11
N MET A 91 -4.12 4.57 2.97
CA MET A 91 -4.13 3.43 2.06
C MET A 91 -2.98 3.54 1.06
N GLY A 92 -2.27 2.45 0.83
CA GLY A 92 -1.14 2.42 -0.10
C GLY A 92 -0.94 1.06 -0.72
N VAL A 93 0.06 0.96 -1.58
CA VAL A 93 0.45 -0.29 -2.22
C VAL A 93 1.00 -1.26 -1.18
N SER A 94 0.56 -2.50 -1.22
CA SER A 94 1.07 -3.54 -0.32
C SER A 94 2.37 -4.15 -0.87
N PHE A 95 3.44 -4.09 -0.08
CA PHE A 95 4.71 -4.74 -0.42
C PHE A 95 4.59 -6.27 -0.53
N ALA A 96 3.54 -6.88 0.01
CA ALA A 96 3.29 -8.31 -0.11
C ALA A 96 3.10 -8.76 -1.57
N TYR A 97 2.62 -7.89 -2.44
CA TYR A 97 2.40 -8.19 -3.86
C TYR A 97 3.65 -7.97 -4.73
N VAL A 98 4.64 -7.21 -4.25
CA VAL A 98 5.82 -6.84 -5.05
C VAL A 98 6.55 -8.04 -5.63
N PRO A 99 6.87 -9.13 -4.89
CA PRO A 99 7.54 -10.28 -5.48
C PRO A 99 6.73 -10.96 -6.61
N SER A 100 5.41 -11.04 -6.42
CA SER A 100 4.52 -11.60 -7.46
C SER A 100 4.43 -10.70 -8.68
N MET A 101 4.35 -9.39 -8.48
CA MET A 101 4.35 -8.41 -9.56
C MET A 101 5.66 -8.44 -10.34
N GLN A 102 6.82 -8.55 -9.68
CA GLN A 102 8.12 -8.70 -10.34
C GLN A 102 8.16 -9.94 -11.23
N ALA A 103 7.75 -11.10 -10.70
CA ALA A 103 7.73 -12.34 -11.47
C ALA A 103 6.82 -12.26 -12.72
N ILE A 104 5.67 -11.59 -12.60
CA ILE A 104 4.77 -11.35 -13.74
C ILE A 104 5.40 -10.35 -14.72
N ALA A 105 6.01 -9.26 -14.21
CA ALA A 105 6.67 -8.26 -15.04
C ALA A 105 7.79 -8.86 -15.90
N GLU A 106 8.63 -9.69 -15.30
CA GLU A 106 9.75 -10.38 -15.95
C GLU A 106 9.28 -11.33 -17.06
N SER A 107 8.16 -12.03 -16.83
CA SER A 107 7.67 -13.07 -17.75
C SER A 107 6.72 -12.55 -18.83
N TYR A 108 5.86 -11.59 -18.48
CA TYR A 108 4.71 -11.19 -19.30
C TYR A 108 4.58 -9.68 -19.50
N GLY A 109 5.43 -8.88 -18.88
CA GLY A 109 5.41 -7.43 -18.96
C GLY A 109 4.30 -6.74 -18.15
N ILE A 110 4.24 -5.39 -18.24
CA ILE A 110 3.37 -4.53 -17.43
C ILE A 110 1.87 -4.76 -17.67
N ALA A 111 1.48 -5.05 -18.91
CA ALA A 111 0.07 -5.27 -19.25
C ALA A 111 -0.53 -6.48 -18.52
N ALA A 112 0.26 -7.52 -18.30
CA ALA A 112 -0.17 -8.70 -17.56
C ALA A 112 -0.36 -8.39 -16.08
N ILE A 113 0.44 -7.48 -15.49
CA ILE A 113 0.26 -7.01 -14.12
C ILE A 113 -1.09 -6.32 -13.98
N MET A 114 -1.45 -5.41 -14.89
CA MET A 114 -2.74 -4.71 -14.86
C MET A 114 -3.92 -5.70 -14.88
N GLY A 115 -3.84 -6.74 -15.71
CA GLY A 115 -4.82 -7.83 -15.73
C GLY A 115 -4.87 -8.63 -14.42
N ALA A 116 -3.71 -8.97 -13.88
CA ALA A 116 -3.60 -9.71 -12.62
C ALA A 116 -4.14 -8.91 -11.42
N GLU A 117 -3.93 -7.59 -11.39
CA GLU A 117 -4.46 -6.69 -10.35
C GLU A 117 -5.98 -6.61 -10.37
N ILE A 118 -6.62 -6.60 -11.55
CA ILE A 118 -8.09 -6.63 -11.65
C ILE A 118 -8.62 -7.92 -11.02
N VAL A 119 -8.06 -9.06 -11.39
CA VAL A 119 -8.46 -10.37 -10.83
C VAL A 119 -8.18 -10.42 -9.33
N GLY A 120 -7.00 -9.97 -8.92
CA GLY A 120 -6.60 -9.87 -7.51
C GLY A 120 -7.53 -8.97 -6.69
N GLY A 121 -7.96 -7.85 -7.25
CA GLY A 121 -8.94 -6.94 -6.65
C GLY A 121 -10.30 -7.60 -6.41
N ILE A 122 -10.80 -8.35 -7.39
CA ILE A 122 -12.05 -9.11 -7.26
C ILE A 122 -11.92 -10.15 -6.14
N VAL A 123 -10.83 -10.90 -6.12
CA VAL A 123 -10.56 -11.90 -5.07
C VAL A 123 -10.48 -11.22 -3.70
N ALA A 124 -9.80 -10.07 -3.61
CA ALA A 124 -9.68 -9.32 -2.36
C ALA A 124 -11.04 -8.85 -1.82
N VAL A 125 -11.97 -8.42 -2.69
CA VAL A 125 -13.34 -8.07 -2.29
C VAL A 125 -14.06 -9.29 -1.73
N VAL A 126 -13.99 -10.44 -2.40
CA VAL A 126 -14.62 -11.69 -1.92
C VAL A 126 -14.02 -12.11 -0.57
N MET A 127 -12.69 -12.06 -0.43
CA MET A 127 -12.01 -12.37 0.84
C MET A 127 -12.39 -11.39 1.94
N GLY A 128 -12.53 -10.11 1.62
CA GLY A 128 -12.99 -9.08 2.55
C GLY A 128 -14.39 -9.34 3.11
N LEU A 129 -15.31 -9.82 2.29
CA LEU A 129 -16.65 -10.22 2.73
C LEU A 129 -16.62 -11.46 3.64
N LEU A 130 -15.67 -12.36 3.42
CA LEU A 130 -15.49 -13.60 4.17
C LEU A 130 -14.60 -13.44 5.41
N VAL A 131 -13.94 -12.28 5.59
CA VAL A 131 -12.91 -12.06 6.62
C VAL A 131 -13.37 -12.43 8.03
N LYS A 132 -14.64 -12.18 8.37
CA LYS A 132 -15.19 -12.56 9.69
C LYS A 132 -15.11 -14.05 9.98
N LYS A 133 -15.27 -14.90 8.95
CA LYS A 133 -15.20 -16.35 9.07
C LYS A 133 -13.75 -16.84 9.02
N ILE A 134 -12.94 -16.22 8.18
CA ILE A 134 -11.56 -16.63 7.91
C ILE A 134 -10.60 -16.18 9.02
N ARG A 135 -10.91 -15.09 9.74
CA ARG A 135 -10.08 -14.51 10.80
C ARG A 135 -9.64 -15.54 11.86
N VAL A 136 -10.43 -16.58 12.11
CA VAL A 136 -10.09 -17.64 13.07
C VAL A 136 -8.84 -18.42 12.64
N PHE A 137 -8.57 -18.51 11.35
CA PHE A 137 -7.39 -19.21 10.80
C PHE A 137 -6.11 -18.36 10.81
N PHE A 138 -6.22 -17.08 11.21
CA PHE A 138 -5.10 -16.13 11.26
C PHE A 138 -4.78 -15.71 12.70
N PRO A 139 -4.30 -16.63 13.55
CA PRO A 139 -3.81 -16.24 14.87
C PRO A 139 -2.58 -15.30 14.73
N PRO A 140 -2.26 -14.52 15.79
CA PRO A 140 -1.16 -13.54 15.75
C PRO A 140 0.19 -14.11 15.33
N LEU A 141 0.45 -15.38 15.66
CA LEU A 141 1.69 -16.07 15.26
C LEU A 141 1.80 -16.20 13.73
N ILE A 142 0.72 -16.64 13.06
CA ILE A 142 0.71 -16.78 11.60
C ILE A 142 0.85 -15.40 10.95
N THR A 143 0.12 -14.40 11.44
CA THR A 143 0.20 -13.04 10.91
C THR A 143 1.61 -12.47 11.07
N GLY A 144 2.24 -12.64 12.23
CA GLY A 144 3.61 -12.22 12.47
C GLY A 144 4.63 -12.90 11.56
N THR A 145 4.49 -14.22 11.35
CA THR A 145 5.35 -14.99 10.44
C THR A 145 5.20 -14.50 8.99
N VAL A 146 3.97 -14.23 8.53
CA VAL A 146 3.73 -13.70 7.18
C VAL A 146 4.41 -12.35 7.00
N VAL A 147 4.24 -11.40 7.94
CA VAL A 147 4.89 -10.09 7.88
C VAL A 147 6.41 -10.20 7.86
N PHE A 148 6.97 -11.07 8.69
CA PHE A 148 8.41 -11.35 8.72
C PHE A 148 8.90 -11.92 7.38
N THR A 149 8.19 -12.88 6.80
CA THR A 149 8.54 -13.48 5.50
C THR A 149 8.47 -12.47 4.37
N ILE A 150 7.48 -11.55 4.36
CA ILE A 150 7.41 -10.46 3.40
C ILE A 150 8.64 -9.57 3.51
N GLY A 151 9.05 -9.20 4.73
CA GLY A 151 10.27 -8.41 4.95
C GLY A 151 11.51 -9.11 4.41
N LEU A 152 11.66 -10.40 4.66
CA LEU A 152 12.79 -11.20 4.13
C LEU A 152 12.76 -11.30 2.60
N SER A 153 11.60 -11.43 1.97
CA SER A 153 11.49 -11.54 0.51
C SER A 153 11.89 -10.26 -0.23
N LEU A 154 11.82 -9.12 0.44
CA LEU A 154 12.24 -7.82 -0.11
C LEU A 154 13.72 -7.50 0.11
N TYR A 155 14.41 -8.28 0.92
CA TYR A 155 15.82 -8.04 1.25
C TYR A 155 16.75 -8.04 0.01
N PRO A 156 16.67 -9.00 -0.95
CA PRO A 156 17.49 -8.97 -2.16
C PRO A 156 17.24 -7.71 -3.00
N THR A 157 15.99 -7.29 -3.11
CA THR A 157 15.61 -6.06 -3.83
C THR A 157 16.22 -4.82 -3.19
N ALA A 158 16.19 -4.73 -1.87
CA ALA A 158 16.81 -3.61 -1.13
C ALA A 158 18.32 -3.54 -1.35
N ILE A 159 19.01 -4.69 -1.36
CA ILE A 159 20.46 -4.76 -1.65
C ILE A 159 20.73 -4.27 -3.08
N ASN A 160 19.99 -4.75 -4.08
CA ASN A 160 20.19 -4.37 -5.46
C ASN A 160 20.00 -2.86 -5.67
N LEU A 161 18.97 -2.27 -5.07
CA LEU A 161 18.76 -0.82 -5.12
C LEU A 161 19.89 -0.03 -4.44
N SER A 162 20.43 -0.54 -3.34
CA SER A 162 21.57 0.07 -2.66
C SER A 162 22.86 0.00 -3.49
N LEU A 163 23.10 -1.11 -4.18
CA LEU A 163 24.29 -1.29 -5.03
C LEU A 163 24.27 -0.38 -6.27
N ILE A 164 23.10 -0.15 -6.86
CA ILE A 164 22.95 0.80 -7.99
C ILE A 164 23.36 2.21 -7.56
N HIS A 165 23.01 2.63 -6.36
CA HIS A 165 23.37 3.95 -5.82
C HIS A 165 24.86 4.11 -5.50
N ILE A 166 25.60 3.03 -5.33
CA ILE A 166 27.06 3.06 -5.06
C ILE A 166 27.87 3.09 -6.36
N SER A 167 27.27 2.65 -7.48
CA SER A 167 27.95 2.54 -8.79
C SER A 167 27.77 3.76 -9.70
N GLU A 168 26.94 4.73 -9.33
CA GLU A 168 26.77 6.04 -9.98
C GLU A 168 27.57 7.13 -9.24
#